data_921d54fb9ada91a39db8d93282817a1c
#
_entry.id   921d54fb9ada91a39db8d93282817a1c
#
_cell.length_a   1.000
_cell.length_b   1.000
_cell.length_c   1.000
_cell.angle_alpha   90.00
_cell.angle_beta   90.00
_cell.angle_gamma   90.00
#
_symmetry.space_group_name_H-M   'P 1'
#
loop_
_entity.id
_entity.type
_entity.pdbx_description
1 polymer ?
#
loop_
_entity_poly.entity_id
_entity_poly.type
_entity_poly.pdbx_seq_one_letter_code
_entity_poly.pdbx_strand_id
1 'polypeptide(L)'
;MDLIPITDLKQWAYCPRVVYYHHVMPAPAKPTYKMREGLAAQEMIENLEMRRTLREYGLEAARRRFGVWLENKELGLSGKIDLLLEAAEEIAVVDFKLTTGEPGQNHRLQLTGYSLLGESAFGRPARRAFLYRIPDNRIFVEPVTLELRQAVKTAVVDIRGAGQSQLCPEPTDVRGRCVECEFANYCADIW
;
A
#
# COMPACT_ATOMS: atom_id res chain seq x y z
N MET A 1 -8.57 17.11 -10.70
CA MET A 1 -8.45 15.66 -10.83
C MET A 1 -8.14 15.13 -9.43
N ASP A 2 -8.97 14.23 -8.93
CA ASP A 2 -8.80 13.72 -7.58
C ASP A 2 -7.55 12.85 -7.48
N LEU A 3 -6.87 12.93 -6.33
CA LEU A 3 -5.69 12.12 -6.05
C LEU A 3 -6.13 10.69 -5.75
N ILE A 4 -5.41 9.72 -6.29
CA ILE A 4 -5.66 8.31 -6.03
C ILE A 4 -4.95 7.95 -4.72
N PRO A 5 -5.67 7.42 -3.72
CA PRO A 5 -5.05 6.89 -2.52
C PRO A 5 -4.09 5.73 -2.84
N ILE A 6 -2.94 5.69 -2.20
CA ILE A 6 -1.98 4.58 -2.38
C ILE A 6 -2.61 3.21 -2.03
N THR A 7 -3.58 3.19 -1.12
CA THR A 7 -4.35 1.99 -0.81
C THR A 7 -5.10 1.44 -2.02
N ASP A 8 -5.52 2.29 -2.95
CA ASP A 8 -6.21 1.86 -4.16
C ASP A 8 -5.26 1.20 -5.16
N LEU A 9 -3.98 1.59 -5.21
CA LEU A 9 -2.98 0.85 -5.99
C LEU A 9 -2.86 -0.60 -5.50
N LYS A 10 -2.83 -0.79 -4.18
CA LYS A 10 -2.83 -2.12 -3.57
C LYS A 10 -4.10 -2.89 -3.93
N GLN A 11 -5.26 -2.25 -3.81
CA GLN A 11 -6.54 -2.88 -4.10
C GLN A 11 -6.70 -3.19 -5.59
N TRP A 12 -6.24 -2.30 -6.48
CA TRP A 12 -6.23 -2.54 -7.92
C TRP A 12 -5.42 -3.78 -8.30
N ALA A 13 -4.21 -3.91 -7.76
CA ALA A 13 -3.37 -5.09 -7.96
C ALA A 13 -3.92 -6.35 -7.26
N TYR A 14 -4.76 -6.21 -6.25
CA TYR A 14 -5.45 -7.33 -5.61
C TYR A 14 -6.63 -7.79 -6.45
N CYS A 15 -7.54 -6.89 -6.79
CA CYS A 15 -8.66 -7.07 -7.69
C CYS A 15 -9.19 -5.70 -8.13
N PRO A 16 -9.17 -5.34 -9.43
CA PRO A 16 -9.65 -4.04 -9.91
C PRO A 16 -11.09 -3.71 -9.50
N ARG A 17 -11.96 -4.71 -9.35
CA ARG A 17 -13.35 -4.53 -8.92
C ARG A 17 -13.49 -3.96 -7.50
N VAL A 18 -12.49 -4.14 -6.64
CA VAL A 18 -12.51 -3.53 -5.30
C VAL A 18 -12.50 -2.01 -5.43
N VAL A 19 -11.63 -1.46 -6.27
CA VAL A 19 -11.57 -0.01 -6.53
C VAL A 19 -12.84 0.49 -7.23
N TYR A 20 -13.39 -0.30 -8.16
CA TYR A 20 -14.67 0.00 -8.81
C TYR A 20 -15.82 0.14 -7.80
N TYR A 21 -15.94 -0.81 -6.86
CA TYR A 21 -16.97 -0.76 -5.82
C TYR A 21 -16.71 0.32 -4.75
N HIS A 22 -15.49 0.78 -4.58
CA HIS A 22 -15.20 1.90 -3.71
C HIS A 22 -15.64 3.25 -4.33
N HIS A 23 -15.40 3.46 -5.62
CA HIS A 23 -15.44 4.79 -6.21
C HIS A 23 -16.46 4.97 -7.35
N VAL A 24 -16.72 3.93 -8.14
CA VAL A 24 -17.59 4.04 -9.33
C VAL A 24 -19.02 3.60 -9.03
N MET A 25 -19.17 2.47 -8.37
CA MET A 25 -20.47 1.97 -7.90
C MET A 25 -20.38 1.68 -6.40
N PRO A 26 -20.41 2.72 -5.55
CA PRO A 26 -20.20 2.56 -4.12
C PRO A 26 -21.14 1.54 -3.49
N ALA A 27 -20.56 0.44 -3.02
CA ALA A 27 -21.27 -0.61 -2.31
C ALA A 27 -20.89 -0.58 -0.82
N PRO A 28 -21.81 -0.90 0.10
CA PRO A 28 -21.50 -0.96 1.51
C PRO A 28 -20.42 -2.02 1.79
N ALA A 29 -19.20 -1.57 2.08
CA ALA A 29 -18.12 -2.46 2.47
C ALA A 29 -18.34 -2.96 3.90
N LYS A 30 -18.15 -4.26 4.11
CA LYS A 30 -18.12 -4.83 5.46
C LYS A 30 -16.66 -4.93 5.90
N PRO A 31 -16.23 -4.12 6.90
CA PRO A 31 -14.87 -4.22 7.41
C PRO A 31 -14.60 -5.66 7.86
N THR A 32 -13.58 -6.28 7.29
CA THR A 32 -13.17 -7.63 7.67
C THR A 32 -12.60 -7.63 9.10
N TYR A 33 -12.59 -8.77 9.77
CA TYR A 33 -11.94 -8.91 11.08
C TYR A 33 -10.47 -8.42 11.02
N LYS A 34 -9.73 -8.82 9.99
CA LYS A 34 -8.33 -8.41 9.79
C LYS A 34 -8.14 -6.89 9.67
N MET A 35 -9.09 -6.17 9.07
CA MET A 35 -9.02 -4.71 8.98
C MET A 35 -9.16 -4.05 10.36
N ARG A 36 -10.07 -4.54 11.20
CA ARG A 36 -10.29 -4.01 12.57
C ARG A 36 -9.09 -4.26 13.48
N GLU A 37 -8.59 -5.48 13.50
CA GLU A 37 -7.41 -5.86 14.28
C GLU A 37 -6.15 -5.10 13.85
N GLY A 38 -5.99 -4.82 12.55
CA GLY A 38 -4.87 -4.05 12.02
C GLY A 38 -4.83 -2.63 12.57
N LEU A 39 -5.98 -1.96 12.72
CA LEU A 39 -6.05 -0.62 13.31
C LEU A 39 -5.65 -0.61 14.78
N ALA A 40 -6.11 -1.59 15.56
CA ALA A 40 -5.77 -1.70 16.98
C ALA A 40 -4.28 -2.01 17.21
N ALA A 41 -3.65 -2.76 16.31
CA ALA A 41 -2.24 -3.10 16.39
C ALA A 41 -1.30 -1.92 16.08
N GLN A 42 -1.76 -0.90 15.35
CA GLN A 42 -0.92 0.18 14.85
C GLN A 42 -0.29 1.03 15.98
N GLU A 43 -1.06 1.41 17.00
CA GLU A 43 -0.53 2.19 18.14
C GLU A 43 0.53 1.42 18.94
N MET A 44 0.32 0.12 19.12
CA MET A 44 1.28 -0.73 19.83
C MET A 44 2.58 -0.87 19.04
N ILE A 45 2.50 -0.99 17.71
CA ILE A 45 3.68 -1.19 16.86
C ILE A 45 4.58 0.03 16.84
N GLU A 46 4.04 1.25 16.88
CA GLU A 46 4.83 2.48 16.91
C GLU A 46 5.76 2.51 18.14
N ASN A 47 5.23 2.13 19.31
CA ASN A 47 6.00 2.05 20.55
C ASN A 47 7.09 0.98 20.50
N LEU A 48 6.83 -0.17 19.88
CA LEU A 48 7.81 -1.24 19.68
C LEU A 48 8.89 -0.80 18.70
N GLU A 49 8.50 -0.14 17.62
CA GLU A 49 9.39 0.33 16.58
C GLU A 49 10.37 1.42 17.08
N MET A 50 9.95 2.26 18.01
CA MET A 50 10.84 3.25 18.63
C MET A 50 12.01 2.60 19.39
N ARG A 51 11.87 1.36 19.83
CA ARG A 51 12.92 0.59 20.55
C ARG A 51 13.77 -0.28 19.62
N ARG A 52 13.31 -0.47 18.36
CA ARG A 52 14.00 -1.31 17.37
C ARG A 52 15.28 -0.63 16.89
N THR A 53 16.31 -1.42 16.61
CA THR A 53 17.55 -0.89 16.03
C THR A 53 17.37 -0.63 14.53
N LEU A 54 17.93 0.47 14.03
CA LEU A 54 17.89 0.80 12.59
C LEU A 54 18.69 -0.18 11.73
N ARG A 55 19.61 -0.95 12.37
CA ARG A 55 20.38 -2.01 11.69
C ARG A 55 19.50 -3.09 11.09
N GLU A 56 18.32 -3.34 11.65
CA GLU A 56 17.34 -4.29 11.08
C GLU A 56 16.82 -3.85 9.71
N TYR A 57 16.86 -2.54 9.44
CA TYR A 57 16.57 -1.95 8.13
C TYR A 57 17.84 -1.72 7.28
N GLY A 58 19.01 -2.16 7.77
CA GLY A 58 20.29 -1.93 7.11
C GLY A 58 20.67 -0.45 7.06
N LEU A 59 20.25 0.34 8.06
CA LEU A 59 20.56 1.76 8.21
C LEU A 59 21.38 1.98 9.49
N GLU A 60 22.41 2.83 9.40
CA GLU A 60 23.22 3.21 10.58
C GLU A 60 22.50 4.29 11.40
N ALA A 61 21.95 5.29 10.71
CA ALA A 61 21.20 6.39 11.29
C ALA A 61 20.05 6.82 10.39
N ALA A 62 18.90 7.07 10.98
CA ALA A 62 17.73 7.66 10.28
C ALA A 62 16.80 8.32 11.29
N ARG A 63 16.11 9.37 10.87
CA ARG A 63 15.00 9.95 11.60
C ARG A 63 13.74 9.16 11.29
N ARG A 64 13.04 8.69 12.33
CA ARG A 64 11.72 8.05 12.20
C ARG A 64 10.62 9.09 12.15
N ARG A 65 9.71 8.95 11.20
CA ARG A 65 8.50 9.77 11.07
C ARG A 65 7.31 8.85 10.91
N PHE A 66 6.45 8.81 11.90
CA PHE A 66 5.23 7.99 11.90
C PHE A 66 4.04 8.74 11.33
N GLY A 67 3.14 8.01 10.67
CA GLY A 67 1.86 8.52 10.21
C GLY A 67 1.94 9.70 9.25
N VAL A 68 2.94 9.72 8.35
CA VAL A 68 3.22 10.84 7.46
C VAL A 68 2.22 10.87 6.31
N TRP A 69 1.37 11.90 6.29
CA TRP A 69 0.48 12.15 5.14
C TRP A 69 1.23 12.91 4.05
N LEU A 70 1.20 12.37 2.85
CA LEU A 70 1.82 12.96 1.67
C LEU A 70 0.86 12.94 0.48
N GLU A 71 1.00 13.94 -0.38
CA GLU A 71 0.29 14.02 -1.66
C GLU A 71 1.21 14.61 -2.74
N ASN A 72 1.01 14.19 -3.98
CA ASN A 72 1.67 14.76 -5.13
C ASN A 72 0.73 14.77 -6.33
N LYS A 73 0.43 15.99 -6.84
CA LYS A 73 -0.50 16.20 -7.95
C LYS A 73 0.05 15.70 -9.29
N GLU A 74 1.36 15.76 -9.49
CA GLU A 74 2.01 15.29 -10.73
C GLU A 74 1.96 13.77 -10.82
N LEU A 75 2.23 13.09 -9.71
CA LEU A 75 2.05 11.64 -9.59
C LEU A 75 0.57 11.26 -9.59
N GLY A 76 -0.31 12.18 -9.15
CA GLY A 76 -1.72 11.93 -8.96
C GLY A 76 -2.04 11.02 -7.80
N LEU A 77 -1.21 11.02 -6.77
CA LEU A 77 -1.23 10.11 -5.64
C LEU A 77 -1.33 10.83 -4.30
N SER A 78 -1.95 10.19 -3.33
CA SER A 78 -1.95 10.60 -1.93
C SER A 78 -1.91 9.39 -1.01
N GLY A 79 -1.41 9.56 0.22
CA GLY A 79 -1.44 8.48 1.18
C GLY A 79 -0.76 8.81 2.51
N LYS A 80 -1.09 8.00 3.52
CA LYS A 80 -0.49 8.04 4.85
C LYS A 80 0.52 6.90 4.97
N ILE A 81 1.79 7.25 5.09
CA ILE A 81 2.89 6.30 5.31
C ILE A 81 2.94 5.95 6.79
N ASP A 82 2.92 4.66 7.13
CA ASP A 82 2.96 4.22 8.53
C ASP A 82 4.25 4.66 9.21
N LEU A 83 5.41 4.39 8.59
CA LEU A 83 6.71 4.83 9.04
C LEU A 83 7.59 5.21 7.85
N LEU A 84 8.17 6.41 7.88
CA LEU A 84 9.21 6.85 6.96
C LEU A 84 10.53 6.98 7.72
N LEU A 85 11.56 6.32 7.21
CA LEU A 85 12.95 6.38 7.67
C LEU A 85 13.70 7.38 6.78
N GLU A 86 14.09 8.52 7.37
CA GLU A 86 14.84 9.57 6.67
C GLU A 86 16.31 9.46 7.05
N ALA A 87 17.11 8.85 6.17
CA ALA A 87 18.57 8.77 6.28
C ALA A 87 19.24 9.91 5.50
N ALA A 88 20.56 10.04 5.61
CA ALA A 88 21.33 11.10 4.94
C ALA A 88 21.19 11.03 3.40
N GLU A 89 21.34 9.83 2.83
CA GLU A 89 21.44 9.61 1.38
C GLU A 89 20.19 8.97 0.76
N GLU A 90 19.26 8.49 1.55
CA GLU A 90 18.05 7.84 1.09
C GLU A 90 16.90 8.03 2.08
N ILE A 91 15.68 7.82 1.57
CA ILE A 91 14.53 7.53 2.42
C ILE A 91 14.13 6.06 2.22
N ALA A 92 13.47 5.50 3.24
CA ALA A 92 12.82 4.21 3.09
C ALA A 92 11.45 4.25 3.78
N VAL A 93 10.46 3.56 3.20
CA VAL A 93 9.13 3.44 3.78
C VAL A 93 8.97 2.07 4.41
N VAL A 94 8.25 2.03 5.53
CA VAL A 94 7.88 0.79 6.21
C VAL A 94 6.36 0.77 6.33
N ASP A 95 5.75 -0.32 5.90
CA ASP A 95 4.31 -0.56 5.97
C ASP A 95 4.07 -1.75 6.90
N PHE A 96 3.27 -1.54 7.94
CA PHE A 96 2.97 -2.56 8.95
C PHE A 96 1.78 -3.40 8.55
N LYS A 97 1.93 -4.73 8.57
CA LYS A 97 0.86 -5.65 8.14
C LYS A 97 0.58 -6.75 9.16
N LEU A 98 -0.68 -6.84 9.54
CA LEU A 98 -1.21 -7.98 10.28
C LEU A 98 -1.59 -9.09 9.29
N THR A 99 -0.59 -9.81 8.79
CA THR A 99 -0.75 -10.90 7.82
C THR A 99 0.20 -12.04 8.16
N THR A 100 -0.07 -13.24 7.65
CA THR A 100 0.81 -14.43 7.79
C THR A 100 1.54 -14.77 6.49
N GLY A 101 1.11 -14.18 5.35
CA GLY A 101 1.73 -14.41 4.04
C GLY A 101 2.97 -13.56 3.78
N GLU A 102 3.67 -13.86 2.69
CA GLU A 102 4.75 -13.03 2.17
C GLU A 102 4.19 -11.87 1.33
N PRO A 103 4.98 -10.79 1.11
CA PRO A 103 4.57 -9.67 0.29
C PRO A 103 4.21 -10.11 -1.13
N GLY A 104 2.97 -9.92 -1.54
CA GLY A 104 2.53 -10.11 -2.92
C GLY A 104 2.72 -8.83 -3.76
N GLN A 105 2.41 -8.93 -5.06
CA GLN A 105 2.52 -7.81 -6.00
C GLN A 105 1.72 -6.57 -5.55
N ASN A 106 0.58 -6.76 -4.93
CA ASN A 106 -0.24 -5.69 -4.37
C ASN A 106 0.48 -4.89 -3.26
N HIS A 107 1.25 -5.56 -2.39
CA HIS A 107 2.05 -4.90 -1.36
C HIS A 107 3.25 -4.16 -1.98
N ARG A 108 3.90 -4.75 -2.98
CA ARG A 108 5.02 -4.12 -3.70
C ARG A 108 4.59 -2.83 -4.39
N LEU A 109 3.40 -2.84 -5.01
CA LEU A 109 2.84 -1.64 -5.62
C LEU A 109 2.54 -0.55 -4.59
N GLN A 110 1.95 -0.91 -3.44
CA GLN A 110 1.69 0.01 -2.33
C GLN A 110 2.98 0.65 -1.82
N LEU A 111 3.98 -0.17 -1.50
CA LEU A 111 5.29 0.27 -1.01
C LEU A 111 6.00 1.19 -2.03
N THR A 112 5.95 0.83 -3.31
CA THR A 112 6.53 1.66 -4.36
C THR A 112 5.81 3.00 -4.50
N GLY A 113 4.48 3.01 -4.43
CA GLY A 113 3.69 4.24 -4.45
C GLY A 113 4.05 5.18 -3.29
N TYR A 114 4.15 4.65 -2.06
CA TYR A 114 4.63 5.41 -0.90
C TYR A 114 6.07 5.91 -1.09
N SER A 115 6.94 5.10 -1.67
CA SER A 115 8.32 5.48 -1.96
C SER A 115 8.39 6.66 -2.91
N LEU A 116 7.58 6.67 -3.99
CA LEU A 116 7.51 7.78 -4.94
C LEU A 116 7.00 9.07 -4.29
N LEU A 117 6.00 9.01 -3.41
CA LEU A 117 5.54 10.15 -2.63
C LEU A 117 6.63 10.67 -1.70
N GLY A 118 7.34 9.77 -1.02
CA GLY A 118 8.44 10.13 -0.15
C GLY A 118 9.60 10.79 -0.90
N GLU A 119 10.01 10.24 -2.05
CA GLU A 119 11.04 10.85 -2.90
C GLU A 119 10.69 12.28 -3.29
N SER A 120 9.45 12.49 -3.73
CA SER A 120 8.96 13.80 -4.12
C SER A 120 8.96 14.80 -2.96
N ALA A 121 8.61 14.36 -1.76
CA ALA A 121 8.49 15.24 -0.60
C ALA A 121 9.84 15.55 0.07
N PHE A 122 10.77 14.60 0.08
CA PHE A 122 12.04 14.70 0.80
C PHE A 122 13.26 14.93 -0.10
N GLY A 123 13.10 14.85 -1.42
CA GLY A 123 14.19 15.08 -2.37
C GLY A 123 15.33 14.07 -2.29
N ARG A 124 15.06 12.87 -1.79
CA ARG A 124 16.03 11.78 -1.63
C ARG A 124 15.50 10.49 -2.27
N PRO A 125 16.37 9.66 -2.87
CA PRO A 125 15.92 8.43 -3.50
C PRO A 125 15.42 7.40 -2.47
N ALA A 126 14.39 6.63 -2.85
CA ALA A 126 13.96 5.43 -2.16
C ALA A 126 14.38 4.20 -2.98
N ARG A 127 15.45 3.54 -2.58
CA ARG A 127 15.97 2.36 -3.29
C ARG A 127 15.28 1.08 -2.86
N ARG A 128 14.77 1.07 -1.64
CA ARG A 128 14.13 -0.07 -0.98
C ARG A 128 13.00 0.42 -0.08
N ALA A 129 12.06 -0.46 0.14
CA ALA A 129 10.95 -0.30 1.08
C ALA A 129 10.83 -1.56 1.92
N PHE A 130 10.07 -1.50 3.00
CA PHE A 130 9.97 -2.60 3.94
C PHE A 130 8.51 -2.92 4.22
N LEU A 131 8.18 -4.20 4.19
CA LEU A 131 6.95 -4.70 4.80
C LEU A 131 7.32 -5.32 6.14
N TYR A 132 6.77 -4.80 7.21
CA TYR A 132 6.92 -5.36 8.54
C TYR A 132 5.69 -6.21 8.89
N ARG A 133 5.90 -7.51 9.05
CA ARG A 133 4.87 -8.44 9.43
C ARG A 133 4.77 -8.53 10.95
N ILE A 134 3.63 -8.06 11.48
CA ILE A 134 3.42 -7.88 12.93
C ILE A 134 3.45 -9.20 13.71
N PRO A 135 2.77 -10.30 13.29
CA PRO A 135 2.64 -11.50 14.11
C PRO A 135 3.95 -12.18 14.51
N ASP A 136 4.97 -12.09 13.68
CA ASP A 136 6.27 -12.74 13.90
C ASP A 136 7.46 -11.76 13.85
N ASN A 137 7.18 -10.46 13.84
CA ASN A 137 8.20 -9.40 13.82
C ASN A 137 9.15 -9.48 12.61
N ARG A 138 8.72 -10.06 11.49
CA ARG A 138 9.57 -10.25 10.31
C ARG A 138 9.55 -9.05 9.40
N ILE A 139 10.74 -8.62 8.98
CA ILE A 139 10.93 -7.54 8.00
C ILE A 139 11.25 -8.17 6.64
N PHE A 140 10.48 -7.79 5.63
CA PHE A 140 10.73 -8.10 4.23
C PHE A 140 11.27 -6.85 3.55
N VAL A 141 12.40 -7.02 2.85
CA VAL A 141 13.01 -5.94 2.07
C VAL A 141 12.50 -6.05 0.65
N GLU A 142 11.87 -5.00 0.15
CA GLU A 142 11.33 -4.93 -1.21
C GLU A 142 12.09 -3.85 -1.99
N PRO A 143 12.77 -4.18 -3.10
CA PRO A 143 13.46 -3.20 -3.92
C PRO A 143 12.46 -2.32 -4.67
N VAL A 144 12.74 -1.03 -4.76
CA VAL A 144 11.94 -0.07 -5.54
C VAL A 144 12.50 0.01 -6.96
N THR A 145 12.16 -1.00 -7.78
CA THR A 145 12.70 -1.15 -9.14
C THR A 145 12.03 -0.22 -10.16
N LEU A 146 12.67 -0.07 -11.33
CA LEU A 146 12.09 0.70 -12.44
C LEU A 146 10.78 0.09 -12.95
N GLU A 147 10.69 -1.24 -12.98
CA GLU A 147 9.48 -1.97 -13.37
C GLU A 147 8.32 -1.70 -12.42
N LEU A 148 8.57 -1.69 -11.10
CA LEU A 148 7.54 -1.38 -10.11
C LEU A 148 7.11 0.09 -10.18
N ARG A 149 8.05 1.01 -10.43
CA ARG A 149 7.75 2.44 -10.65
C ARG A 149 6.85 2.62 -11.88
N GLN A 150 7.14 1.90 -12.96
CA GLN A 150 6.29 1.94 -14.15
C GLN A 150 4.94 1.30 -13.89
N ALA A 151 4.88 0.18 -13.17
CA ALA A 151 3.63 -0.46 -12.79
C ALA A 151 2.72 0.45 -11.95
N VAL A 152 3.28 1.26 -11.04
CA VAL A 152 2.52 2.30 -10.32
C VAL A 152 1.91 3.31 -11.27
N LYS A 153 2.70 3.83 -12.23
CA LYS A 153 2.19 4.79 -13.22
C LYS A 153 1.08 4.21 -14.09
N THR A 154 1.25 2.98 -14.54
CA THR A 154 0.22 2.24 -15.30
C THR A 154 -1.05 2.08 -14.47
N ALA A 155 -0.94 1.63 -13.21
CA ALA A 155 -2.09 1.48 -12.34
C ALA A 155 -2.85 2.80 -12.10
N VAL A 156 -2.12 3.93 -11.99
CA VAL A 156 -2.76 5.26 -11.89
C VAL A 156 -3.58 5.59 -13.13
N VAL A 157 -3.06 5.28 -14.33
CA VAL A 157 -3.78 5.50 -15.60
C VAL A 157 -5.01 4.60 -15.68
N ASP A 158 -4.85 3.32 -15.34
CA ASP A 158 -5.93 2.31 -15.41
C ASP A 158 -7.06 2.62 -14.43
N ILE A 159 -6.74 2.98 -13.17
CA ILE A 159 -7.74 3.39 -12.17
C ILE A 159 -8.53 4.61 -12.65
N ARG A 160 -7.85 5.61 -13.21
CA ARG A 160 -8.51 6.80 -13.78
C ARG A 160 -9.41 6.45 -14.97
N GLY A 161 -8.92 5.58 -15.86
CA GLY A 161 -9.68 5.08 -17.00
C GLY A 161 -10.95 4.35 -16.58
N ALA A 162 -10.86 3.49 -15.57
CA ALA A 162 -12.02 2.80 -15.01
C ALA A 162 -13.02 3.78 -14.38
N GLY A 163 -12.54 4.80 -13.65
CA GLY A 163 -13.41 5.87 -13.12
C GLY A 163 -14.12 6.70 -14.19
N GLN A 164 -13.44 6.97 -15.31
CA GLN A 164 -14.02 7.73 -16.42
C GLN A 164 -15.01 6.91 -17.26
N SER A 165 -14.67 5.66 -17.56
CA SER A 165 -15.53 4.77 -18.34
C SER A 165 -16.75 4.28 -17.58
N GLN A 166 -16.68 4.25 -16.27
CA GLN A 166 -17.68 3.66 -15.36
C GLN A 166 -18.00 2.18 -15.66
N LEU A 167 -17.16 1.52 -16.46
CA LEU A 167 -17.30 0.10 -16.76
C LEU A 167 -16.70 -0.74 -15.64
N CYS A 168 -17.42 -1.80 -15.26
CA CYS A 168 -16.91 -2.76 -14.28
C CYS A 168 -15.71 -3.52 -14.88
N PRO A 169 -14.53 -3.43 -14.29
CA PRO A 169 -13.35 -4.10 -14.82
C PRO A 169 -13.42 -5.62 -14.63
N GLU A 170 -12.55 -6.35 -15.33
CA GLU A 170 -12.43 -7.79 -15.13
C GLU A 170 -11.98 -8.10 -13.69
N PRO A 171 -12.46 -9.21 -13.11
CA PRO A 171 -12.07 -9.62 -11.78
C PRO A 171 -10.64 -10.15 -11.75
N THR A 172 -10.12 -10.38 -10.55
CA THR A 172 -8.85 -11.09 -10.38
C THR A 172 -8.94 -12.55 -10.84
N ASP A 173 -7.91 -13.06 -11.51
CA ASP A 173 -7.78 -14.48 -11.84
C ASP A 173 -7.53 -15.37 -10.62
N VAL A 174 -7.10 -14.79 -9.50
CA VAL A 174 -6.80 -15.51 -8.26
C VAL A 174 -8.07 -15.65 -7.42
N ARG A 175 -8.88 -16.67 -7.72
CA ARG A 175 -10.21 -16.89 -7.09
C ARG A 175 -10.15 -17.04 -5.56
N GLY A 176 -9.07 -17.54 -4.99
CA GLY A 176 -8.89 -17.59 -3.53
C GLY A 176 -8.99 -16.24 -2.84
N ARG A 177 -8.77 -15.12 -3.53
CA ARG A 177 -8.96 -13.77 -3.00
C ARG A 177 -10.42 -13.41 -2.75
N CYS A 178 -11.36 -14.06 -3.45
CA CYS A 178 -12.78 -13.77 -3.34
C CYS A 178 -13.38 -14.25 -2.00
N VAL A 179 -12.80 -15.26 -1.37
CA VAL A 179 -13.30 -15.87 -0.12
C VAL A 179 -13.36 -14.85 1.03
N GLU A 180 -12.38 -13.97 1.13
CA GLU A 180 -12.31 -12.92 2.17
C GLU A 180 -12.56 -11.51 1.59
N CYS A 181 -13.18 -11.39 0.41
CA CYS A 181 -13.43 -10.11 -0.23
C CYS A 181 -14.59 -9.38 0.44
N GLU A 182 -14.38 -8.11 0.79
CA GLU A 182 -15.40 -7.25 1.39
C GLU A 182 -16.62 -7.00 0.48
N PHE A 183 -16.44 -7.16 -0.83
CA PHE A 183 -17.48 -7.01 -1.86
C PHE A 183 -18.00 -8.33 -2.43
N ALA A 184 -17.68 -9.47 -1.81
CA ALA A 184 -18.12 -10.79 -2.30
C ALA A 184 -19.63 -10.85 -2.58
N ASN A 185 -20.46 -10.23 -1.74
CA ASN A 185 -21.91 -10.23 -1.89
C ASN A 185 -22.44 -9.38 -3.05
N TYR A 186 -21.63 -8.48 -3.62
CA TYR A 186 -22.01 -7.59 -4.71
C TYR A 186 -21.37 -7.99 -6.04
N CYS A 187 -20.28 -8.76 -5.97
CA CYS A 187 -19.56 -9.22 -7.14
C CYS A 187 -20.16 -10.53 -7.65
N ALA A 188 -20.80 -10.49 -8.83
CA ALA A 188 -21.47 -11.66 -9.43
C ALA A 188 -20.52 -12.78 -9.90
N ASP A 189 -19.20 -12.64 -9.74
CA ASP A 189 -18.17 -13.55 -10.26
C ASP A 189 -17.57 -14.51 -9.22
N ILE A 190 -18.28 -14.75 -8.14
CA ILE A 190 -17.79 -15.60 -7.06
C ILE A 190 -18.06 -17.10 -7.33
N TRP A 191 -18.84 -17.41 -8.35
CA TRP A 191 -19.36 -18.75 -8.68
C TRP A 191 -18.63 -19.39 -9.84
#